data_bbfeabfc33300b6448cebd9abc2ec4e9
#
_entry.id   bbfeabfc33300b6448cebd9abc2ec4e9
#
_cell.length_a   1.000
_cell.length_b   1.000
_cell.length_c   1.000
_cell.angle_alpha   90.00
_cell.angle_beta   90.00
_cell.angle_gamma   90.00
#
_symmetry.space_group_name_H-M   'P 1'
#
loop_
_entity.id
_entity.type
_entity.pdbx_description
1 polymer ?
#
loop_
_entity_poly.entity_id
_entity_poly.type
_entity_poly.pdbx_seq_one_letter_code
_entity_poly.pdbx_strand_id
1 'polypeptide(L)'
;MCCAALLITSGCSGGGESTAPDTSGEKKPIPSFSLAWSEYPSWSVFGVADVTGIINGKKGELGPVEEKWGVDIELKEAEYDPCLAMYGAGQCDAVCITNMDILGPAGGRPGVMVLPTSTSYGADACLVTSDIKSVEDLKGKKVYGLEKSVSEYCFVRNLELLGQAEKDYTFSSMDPGAAAIAMQQGKAEQQAIVVWNPFVISTLAKRDDVRVLFDSTKIPNEIIDSVVVSKESLEKEGGEAFACAVIDAFYQVNAAIADPASRNDTLIAIGEKFANVSLEDMEKVVQQTKFYSTPDEGAALLTGDELPKIMGRVVDFCASHGIVESKPTLGYGDAAKSPDAAVRFDPSFIQKVKAGPAK
;
A
#
# COMPACT_ATOMS: atom_id res chain seq x y z
N MET A 1 46.09 5.20 64.72
CA MET A 1 45.60 5.28 66.11
C MET A 1 44.19 4.77 66.13
N CYS A 2 44.09 3.58 66.70
CA CYS A 2 43.16 3.08 67.72
C CYS A 2 41.72 3.00 67.26
N CYS A 3 41.27 1.78 66.99
CA CYS A 3 40.63 0.80 67.92
C CYS A 3 39.30 1.34 68.46
N ALA A 4 38.20 0.67 68.28
CA ALA A 4 37.83 -0.55 68.98
C ALA A 4 36.58 -1.19 68.43
N ALA A 5 36.57 -2.50 68.40
CA ALA A 5 35.40 -3.38 68.20
C ALA A 5 34.55 -3.48 69.48
N LEU A 6 33.27 -3.74 69.34
CA LEU A 6 32.51 -4.46 70.35
C LEU A 6 31.37 -5.29 69.67
N LEU A 7 31.50 -6.60 69.89
CA LEU A 7 30.45 -7.62 69.75
C LEU A 7 29.50 -7.59 70.96
N ILE A 8 28.21 -7.89 70.72
CA ILE A 8 27.33 -8.73 71.68
C ILE A 8 26.03 -9.04 70.95
N THR A 9 25.80 -10.27 70.58
CA THR A 9 24.92 -11.40 70.94
C THR A 9 23.43 -11.30 70.66
N SER A 10 23.01 -12.28 69.87
CA SER A 10 21.89 -13.23 69.99
C SER A 10 20.52 -12.75 70.46
N GLY A 11 19.55 -12.93 69.57
CA GLY A 11 18.13 -13.07 69.94
C GLY A 11 17.35 -13.72 68.77
N CYS A 12 17.18 -15.03 68.79
CA CYS A 12 16.23 -15.75 67.96
C CYS A 12 14.80 -15.40 68.37
N SER A 13 13.95 -14.99 67.44
CA SER A 13 12.52 -15.21 67.54
C SER A 13 11.96 -15.43 66.18
N GLY A 14 11.36 -16.56 65.95
CA GLY A 14 10.74 -16.95 64.70
C GLY A 14 9.47 -16.11 64.38
N GLY A 15 9.40 -15.60 63.20
CA GLY A 15 8.21 -15.02 62.63
C GLY A 15 8.06 -15.57 61.24
N GLY A 16 7.02 -16.34 60.98
CA GLY A 16 6.75 -16.93 59.67
C GLY A 16 6.58 -15.85 58.61
N GLU A 17 7.45 -15.86 57.62
CA GLU A 17 7.30 -15.13 56.40
C GLU A 17 6.15 -15.73 55.57
N SER A 18 4.99 -15.10 55.65
CA SER A 18 3.90 -15.28 54.69
C SER A 18 4.38 -14.68 53.39
N THR A 19 4.93 -15.48 52.50
CA THR A 19 5.13 -15.10 51.09
C THR A 19 3.75 -14.96 50.46
N ALA A 20 3.24 -13.73 50.41
CA ALA A 20 2.17 -13.38 49.49
C ALA A 20 2.65 -13.66 48.07
N PRO A 21 1.86 -14.29 47.20
CA PRO A 21 2.25 -14.45 45.81
C PRO A 21 2.38 -13.06 45.20
N ASP A 22 3.56 -12.77 44.65
CA ASP A 22 3.82 -11.60 43.84
C ASP A 22 2.93 -11.70 42.60
N THR A 23 1.78 -11.02 42.64
CA THR A 23 0.84 -10.88 41.52
C THR A 23 1.10 -9.61 40.71
N SER A 24 2.32 -9.12 40.68
CA SER A 24 2.73 -8.17 39.68
C SER A 24 2.97 -8.92 38.34
N GLY A 25 1.90 -9.37 37.72
CA GLY A 25 1.94 -9.79 36.33
C GLY A 25 2.30 -8.56 35.51
N GLU A 26 3.58 -8.37 35.22
CA GLU A 26 4.01 -7.41 34.18
C GLU A 26 3.25 -7.77 32.92
N LYS A 27 2.32 -6.90 32.49
CA LYS A 27 1.70 -7.03 31.17
C LYS A 27 2.83 -6.99 30.17
N LYS A 28 3.01 -8.04 29.37
CA LYS A 28 3.95 -8.04 28.26
C LYS A 28 3.71 -6.77 27.43
N PRO A 29 4.78 -6.07 27.00
CA PRO A 29 4.63 -4.92 26.13
C PRO A 29 3.90 -5.36 24.85
N ILE A 30 2.95 -4.55 24.43
CA ILE A 30 2.20 -4.79 23.18
C ILE A 30 3.18 -4.62 22.01
N PRO A 31 3.27 -5.60 21.09
CA PRO A 31 4.13 -5.49 19.91
C PRO A 31 3.72 -4.31 19.04
N SER A 32 4.69 -3.50 18.61
CA SER A 32 4.47 -2.33 17.74
C SER A 32 5.07 -2.57 16.37
N PHE A 33 4.30 -2.24 15.33
CA PHE A 33 4.67 -2.37 13.93
C PHE A 33 4.31 -1.10 13.16
N SER A 34 5.00 -0.86 12.06
CA SER A 34 4.78 0.33 11.25
C SER A 34 4.29 0.02 9.85
N LEU A 35 3.34 0.84 9.36
CA LEU A 35 2.82 0.83 8.00
C LEU A 35 3.17 2.15 7.32
N ALA A 36 4.00 2.08 6.26
CA ALA A 36 4.26 3.22 5.39
C ALA A 36 3.18 3.32 4.31
N TRP A 37 2.64 4.51 4.08
CA TRP A 37 1.60 4.77 3.09
C TRP A 37 1.75 6.17 2.48
N SER A 38 1.23 6.35 1.27
CA SER A 38 1.21 7.61 0.54
C SER A 38 -0.20 7.99 0.10
N GLU A 39 -0.36 9.21 -0.38
CA GLU A 39 -1.60 9.70 -0.97
C GLU A 39 -2.00 8.85 -2.19
N TYR A 40 -2.91 7.93 -1.97
CA TYR A 40 -3.61 7.20 -3.02
C TYR A 40 -4.99 6.81 -2.49
N PRO A 41 -6.05 6.79 -3.29
CA PRO A 41 -7.41 6.66 -2.75
C PRO A 41 -7.60 5.48 -1.77
N SER A 42 -7.14 4.29 -2.15
CA SER A 42 -7.30 3.10 -1.32
C SER A 42 -6.29 2.99 -0.17
N TRP A 43 -5.20 3.77 -0.19
CA TRP A 43 -4.21 3.83 0.89
C TRP A 43 -4.53 4.94 1.90
N SER A 44 -5.13 6.04 1.45
CA SER A 44 -5.65 7.12 2.31
C SER A 44 -6.71 6.63 3.31
N VAL A 45 -7.28 5.45 3.07
CA VAL A 45 -8.13 4.71 4.01
C VAL A 45 -7.46 4.52 5.38
N PHE A 46 -6.15 4.30 5.45
CA PHE A 46 -5.45 4.14 6.73
C PHE A 46 -5.36 5.46 7.51
N GLY A 47 -5.12 6.58 6.82
CA GLY A 47 -5.21 7.91 7.43
C GLY A 47 -6.63 8.24 7.92
N VAL A 48 -7.66 7.78 7.21
CA VAL A 48 -9.06 7.91 7.66
C VAL A 48 -9.34 7.02 8.86
N ALA A 49 -8.84 5.79 8.89
CA ALA A 49 -8.97 4.90 10.05
C ALA A 49 -8.38 5.53 11.33
N ASP A 50 -7.27 6.28 11.21
CA ASP A 50 -6.67 7.03 12.32
C ASP A 50 -7.56 8.19 12.76
N VAL A 51 -7.93 9.10 11.85
CA VAL A 51 -8.72 10.31 12.23
C VAL A 51 -10.14 9.99 12.70
N THR A 52 -10.69 8.83 12.30
CA THR A 52 -12.01 8.35 12.76
C THR A 52 -11.93 7.50 14.04
N GLY A 53 -10.71 7.24 14.54
CA GLY A 53 -10.50 6.50 15.77
C GLY A 53 -10.76 4.98 15.63
N ILE A 54 -10.71 4.42 14.43
CA ILE A 54 -10.74 2.96 14.19
C ILE A 54 -9.42 2.35 14.66
N ILE A 55 -8.31 3.00 14.34
CA ILE A 55 -6.98 2.76 14.89
C ILE A 55 -6.42 4.03 15.52
N ASN A 56 -5.28 3.95 16.20
CA ASN A 56 -4.45 5.10 16.54
C ASN A 56 -3.10 4.95 15.82
N GLY A 57 -2.84 5.81 14.87
CA GLY A 57 -1.61 5.73 14.04
C GLY A 57 -0.33 6.17 14.74
N LYS A 58 -0.35 6.45 16.06
CA LYS A 58 0.79 6.89 16.85
C LYS A 58 1.33 5.76 17.69
N LYS A 59 2.62 5.54 17.60
CA LYS A 59 3.30 4.51 18.38
C LYS A 59 3.03 4.64 19.89
N GLY A 60 2.57 3.53 20.50
CA GLY A 60 2.31 3.42 21.92
C GLY A 60 0.90 3.86 22.36
N GLU A 61 0.05 4.27 21.41
CA GLU A 61 -1.36 4.59 21.67
C GLU A 61 -2.22 3.59 20.88
N LEU A 62 -3.28 3.05 21.50
CA LEU A 62 -4.09 2.01 20.87
C LEU A 62 -5.50 2.51 20.55
N GLY A 63 -5.96 2.22 19.35
CA GLY A 63 -7.36 2.30 18.97
C GLY A 63 -8.09 0.95 19.13
N PRO A 64 -9.41 0.91 18.90
CA PRO A 64 -10.24 -0.29 19.10
C PRO A 64 -9.78 -1.52 18.30
N VAL A 65 -9.31 -1.34 17.07
CA VAL A 65 -8.79 -2.45 16.24
C VAL A 65 -7.49 -2.99 16.81
N GLU A 66 -6.62 -2.13 17.28
CA GLU A 66 -5.34 -2.49 17.87
C GLU A 66 -5.53 -3.23 19.21
N GLU A 67 -6.44 -2.73 20.05
CA GLU A 67 -6.85 -3.44 21.27
C GLU A 67 -7.43 -4.82 20.96
N LYS A 68 -8.27 -4.92 19.93
CA LYS A 68 -8.89 -6.18 19.48
C LYS A 68 -7.85 -7.22 19.07
N TRP A 69 -6.79 -6.79 18.38
CA TRP A 69 -5.75 -7.69 17.84
C TRP A 69 -4.51 -7.79 18.75
N GLY A 70 -4.38 -6.92 19.76
CA GLY A 70 -3.27 -6.92 20.70
C GLY A 70 -1.94 -6.46 20.08
N VAL A 71 -2.01 -5.50 19.20
CA VAL A 71 -0.85 -4.89 18.50
C VAL A 71 -1.00 -3.38 18.44
N ASP A 72 0.11 -2.68 18.27
CA ASP A 72 0.21 -1.23 18.09
C ASP A 72 0.64 -0.95 16.65
N ILE A 73 -0.04 -0.03 15.96
CA ILE A 73 0.20 0.35 14.57
C ILE A 73 0.75 1.78 14.49
N GLU A 74 2.00 1.93 14.05
CA GLU A 74 2.57 3.24 13.73
C GLU A 74 2.36 3.56 12.25
N LEU A 75 1.56 4.58 11.91
CA LEU A 75 1.41 5.04 10.53
C LEU A 75 2.56 5.97 10.15
N LYS A 76 3.16 5.71 8.98
CA LYS A 76 4.22 6.54 8.38
C LYS A 76 3.74 7.07 7.05
N GLU A 77 3.21 8.29 7.07
CA GLU A 77 2.79 9.00 5.86
C GLU A 77 4.00 9.64 5.18
N ALA A 78 4.16 9.40 3.88
CA ALA A 78 5.20 10.00 3.04
C ALA A 78 4.80 9.93 1.56
N GLU A 79 5.55 10.59 0.68
CA GLU A 79 5.44 10.39 -0.77
C GLU A 79 5.72 8.92 -1.14
N TYR A 80 5.26 8.50 -2.32
CA TYR A 80 5.32 7.10 -2.73
C TYR A 80 6.75 6.52 -2.77
N ASP A 81 7.67 7.17 -3.49
CA ASP A 81 9.07 6.72 -3.57
C ASP A 81 9.77 6.62 -2.19
N PRO A 82 9.63 7.61 -1.27
CA PRO A 82 10.06 7.47 0.12
C PRO A 82 9.46 6.25 0.85
N CYS A 83 8.17 5.91 0.63
CA CYS A 83 7.55 4.72 1.21
C CYS A 83 8.24 3.43 0.73
N LEU A 84 8.52 3.34 -0.58
CA LEU A 84 9.25 2.21 -1.17
C LEU A 84 10.67 2.10 -0.60
N ALA A 85 11.36 3.24 -0.49
CA ALA A 85 12.70 3.31 0.09
C ALA A 85 12.71 2.88 1.57
N MET A 86 11.75 3.34 2.38
CA MET A 86 11.61 2.92 3.78
C MET A 86 11.39 1.40 3.87
N TYR A 87 10.56 0.83 3.02
CA TYR A 87 10.35 -0.62 3.01
C TYR A 87 11.63 -1.37 2.63
N GLY A 88 12.26 -1.02 1.52
CA GLY A 88 13.50 -1.66 1.07
C GLY A 88 14.64 -1.58 2.10
N ALA A 89 14.73 -0.47 2.84
CA ALA A 89 15.74 -0.26 3.90
C ALA A 89 15.36 -0.88 5.27
N GLY A 90 14.21 -1.53 5.40
CA GLY A 90 13.76 -2.11 6.67
C GLY A 90 13.32 -1.08 7.72
N GLN A 91 12.94 0.13 7.31
CA GLN A 91 12.53 1.22 8.19
C GLN A 91 11.03 1.23 8.47
N CYS A 92 10.27 0.35 7.83
CA CYS A 92 8.87 0.05 8.15
C CYS A 92 8.63 -1.46 8.03
N ASP A 93 7.61 -1.97 8.71
CA ASP A 93 7.26 -3.40 8.72
C ASP A 93 6.36 -3.78 7.54
N ALA A 94 5.51 -2.85 7.14
CA ALA A 94 4.62 -2.97 6.00
C ALA A 94 4.62 -1.70 5.15
N VAL A 95 4.16 -1.82 3.90
CA VAL A 95 4.05 -0.72 2.96
C VAL A 95 2.80 -0.85 2.10
N CYS A 96 2.17 0.27 1.81
CA CYS A 96 1.21 0.41 0.73
C CYS A 96 1.97 0.53 -0.59
N ILE A 97 1.76 -0.43 -1.50
CA ILE A 97 2.58 -0.59 -2.71
C ILE A 97 1.81 -1.33 -3.80
N THR A 98 2.17 -1.10 -5.06
CA THR A 98 1.58 -1.84 -6.17
C THR A 98 2.16 -3.25 -6.30
N ASN A 99 1.43 -4.13 -6.99
CA ASN A 99 1.89 -5.48 -7.32
C ASN A 99 3.15 -5.51 -8.20
N MET A 100 3.44 -4.43 -8.91
CA MET A 100 4.63 -4.28 -9.73
C MET A 100 5.82 -3.77 -8.91
N ASP A 101 5.62 -2.69 -8.17
CA ASP A 101 6.73 -1.97 -7.52
C ASP A 101 7.32 -2.77 -6.35
N ILE A 102 6.55 -3.70 -5.76
CA ILE A 102 7.09 -4.63 -4.74
C ILE A 102 8.17 -5.57 -5.29
N LEU A 103 8.19 -5.83 -6.61
CA LEU A 103 9.16 -6.74 -7.20
C LEU A 103 10.59 -6.21 -7.10
N GLY A 104 10.79 -4.88 -7.12
CA GLY A 104 12.09 -4.24 -6.96
C GLY A 104 12.76 -4.58 -5.61
N PRO A 105 12.19 -4.22 -4.50
CA PRO A 105 12.78 -4.48 -3.17
C PRO A 105 12.73 -5.97 -2.76
N ALA A 106 11.87 -6.79 -3.37
CA ALA A 106 11.63 -8.18 -2.95
C ALA A 106 12.88 -9.07 -3.01
N GLY A 107 13.84 -8.77 -3.88
CA GLY A 107 15.10 -9.51 -3.97
C GLY A 107 15.96 -9.40 -2.69
N GLY A 108 15.93 -8.25 -2.02
CA GLY A 108 16.64 -7.99 -0.76
C GLY A 108 15.75 -8.12 0.47
N ARG A 109 14.45 -7.91 0.32
CA ARG A 109 13.47 -7.95 1.41
C ARG A 109 12.17 -8.63 0.97
N PRO A 110 12.07 -9.95 1.09
CA PRO A 110 10.87 -10.69 0.75
C PRO A 110 9.63 -10.17 1.46
N GLY A 111 8.51 -10.10 0.73
CA GLY A 111 7.25 -9.56 1.21
C GLY A 111 6.06 -10.48 0.98
N VAL A 112 5.02 -10.27 1.77
CA VAL A 112 3.76 -10.98 1.66
C VAL A 112 2.64 -9.96 1.42
N MET A 113 1.99 -10.03 0.25
CA MET A 113 0.77 -9.28 -0.02
C MET A 113 -0.34 -9.93 0.81
N VAL A 114 -0.72 -9.23 1.88
CA VAL A 114 -1.75 -9.69 2.82
C VAL A 114 -3.12 -9.12 2.49
N LEU A 115 -3.15 -7.98 1.77
CA LEU A 115 -4.37 -7.24 1.44
C LEU A 115 -4.23 -6.57 0.07
N PRO A 116 -4.98 -6.96 -0.95
CA PRO A 116 -5.23 -6.11 -2.11
C PRO A 116 -6.23 -5.03 -1.70
N THR A 117 -5.90 -3.76 -1.93
CA THR A 117 -6.76 -2.63 -1.55
C THR A 117 -7.64 -2.16 -2.70
N SER A 118 -7.08 -2.09 -3.90
CA SER A 118 -7.81 -1.70 -5.12
C SER A 118 -7.12 -2.19 -6.39
N THR A 119 -7.77 -1.94 -7.51
CA THR A 119 -7.15 -2.00 -8.84
C THR A 119 -7.44 -0.73 -9.61
N SER A 120 -6.46 -0.25 -10.36
CA SER A 120 -6.65 0.91 -11.24
C SER A 120 -7.63 0.58 -12.36
N TYR A 121 -8.65 1.42 -12.54
CA TYR A 121 -9.67 1.31 -13.58
C TYR A 121 -9.97 2.68 -14.20
N GLY A 122 -8.94 3.27 -14.81
CA GLY A 122 -8.96 4.64 -15.32
C GLY A 122 -8.22 5.64 -14.41
N ALA A 123 -7.68 5.18 -13.25
CA ALA A 123 -6.89 6.02 -12.36
C ALA A 123 -5.49 6.30 -12.92
N ASP A 124 -4.92 5.37 -13.70
CA ASP A 124 -3.68 5.56 -14.45
C ASP A 124 -4.02 5.85 -15.91
N ALA A 125 -3.53 6.96 -16.45
CA ALA A 125 -3.90 7.41 -17.79
C ALA A 125 -2.77 8.12 -18.54
N CYS A 126 -2.77 7.92 -19.85
CA CYS A 126 -2.03 8.75 -20.78
C CYS A 126 -2.89 9.97 -21.16
N LEU A 127 -2.48 11.15 -20.71
CA LEU A 127 -3.11 12.41 -21.03
C LEU A 127 -2.37 13.09 -22.17
N VAL A 128 -3.12 13.62 -23.14
CA VAL A 128 -2.54 14.29 -24.32
C VAL A 128 -3.27 15.60 -24.62
N THR A 129 -2.53 16.53 -25.20
CA THR A 129 -3.14 17.75 -25.77
C THR A 129 -3.98 17.44 -27.00
N SER A 130 -4.90 18.33 -27.34
CA SER A 130 -5.84 18.16 -28.47
C SER A 130 -5.18 17.98 -29.85
N ASP A 131 -3.90 18.32 -30.00
CA ASP A 131 -3.12 18.11 -31.22
C ASP A 131 -2.79 16.63 -31.47
N ILE A 132 -2.70 15.82 -30.42
CA ILE A 132 -2.51 14.38 -30.50
C ILE A 132 -3.86 13.72 -30.71
N LYS A 133 -4.10 13.06 -31.83
CA LYS A 133 -5.38 12.42 -32.14
C LYS A 133 -5.36 10.91 -31.90
N SER A 134 -4.22 10.27 -32.12
CA SER A 134 -4.02 8.85 -32.02
C SER A 134 -2.67 8.53 -31.35
N VAL A 135 -2.43 7.27 -31.04
CA VAL A 135 -1.16 6.84 -30.46
C VAL A 135 0.01 7.03 -31.44
N GLU A 136 -0.23 6.93 -32.74
CA GLU A 136 0.76 7.15 -33.79
C GLU A 136 1.33 8.58 -33.80
N ASP A 137 0.54 9.56 -33.36
CA ASP A 137 0.96 10.96 -33.26
C ASP A 137 1.99 11.21 -32.16
N LEU A 138 2.18 10.23 -31.26
CA LEU A 138 3.21 10.24 -30.23
C LEU A 138 4.61 9.86 -30.77
N LYS A 139 4.70 9.26 -31.98
CA LYS A 139 5.99 8.91 -32.57
C LYS A 139 6.84 10.15 -32.80
N GLY A 140 8.08 10.11 -32.33
CA GLY A 140 9.00 11.24 -32.37
C GLY A 140 8.75 12.34 -31.33
N LYS A 141 7.76 12.18 -30.46
CA LYS A 141 7.50 13.04 -29.29
C LYS A 141 7.91 12.34 -28.01
N LYS A 142 8.19 13.13 -26.97
CA LYS A 142 8.39 12.59 -25.63
C LYS A 142 7.06 12.41 -24.92
N VAL A 143 6.88 11.27 -24.29
CA VAL A 143 5.82 10.98 -23.34
C VAL A 143 6.45 11.00 -21.95
N TYR A 144 5.98 11.86 -21.07
CA TYR A 144 6.57 12.04 -19.75
C TYR A 144 5.77 11.27 -18.70
N GLY A 145 6.47 10.59 -17.83
CA GLY A 145 5.90 9.83 -16.71
C GLY A 145 7.02 9.25 -15.86
N LEU A 146 6.69 8.63 -14.76
CA LEU A 146 7.69 7.99 -13.90
C LEU A 146 8.16 6.68 -14.57
N GLU A 147 9.43 6.65 -14.99
CA GLU A 147 10.06 5.43 -15.52
C GLU A 147 10.15 4.35 -14.44
N LYS A 148 10.12 3.10 -14.85
CA LYS A 148 10.24 1.92 -13.98
C LYS A 148 9.14 1.83 -12.93
N SER A 149 7.99 2.38 -13.22
CA SER A 149 6.79 2.36 -12.38
C SER A 149 5.57 1.89 -13.16
N VAL A 150 4.42 1.84 -12.49
CA VAL A 150 3.14 1.51 -13.10
C VAL A 150 2.74 2.48 -14.23
N SER A 151 3.25 3.72 -14.25
CA SER A 151 3.01 4.63 -15.38
C SER A 151 3.62 4.12 -16.68
N GLU A 152 4.89 3.71 -16.65
CA GLU A 152 5.55 3.13 -17.83
C GLU A 152 4.89 1.81 -18.22
N TYR A 153 4.56 0.96 -17.24
CA TYR A 153 3.81 -0.28 -17.46
C TYR A 153 2.47 -0.01 -18.18
N CYS A 154 1.66 0.92 -17.66
CA CYS A 154 0.38 1.31 -18.26
C CYS A 154 0.56 1.78 -19.70
N PHE A 155 1.60 2.58 -19.98
CA PHE A 155 1.93 3.06 -21.32
C PHE A 155 2.27 1.90 -22.26
N VAL A 156 3.25 1.08 -21.90
CA VAL A 156 3.74 -0.02 -22.73
C VAL A 156 2.65 -1.06 -23.00
N ARG A 157 1.89 -1.44 -21.96
CA ARG A 157 0.79 -2.40 -22.13
C ARG A 157 -0.30 -1.90 -23.07
N ASN A 158 -0.64 -0.62 -23.02
CA ASN A 158 -1.59 -0.04 -23.97
C ASN A 158 -1.01 0.01 -25.40
N LEU A 159 0.29 0.30 -25.57
CA LEU A 159 0.95 0.18 -26.89
C LEU A 159 0.83 -1.23 -27.45
N GLU A 160 1.13 -2.25 -26.65
CA GLU A 160 1.00 -3.66 -27.06
C GLU A 160 -0.43 -4.01 -27.52
N LEU A 161 -1.45 -3.60 -26.72
CA LEU A 161 -2.86 -3.84 -27.05
C LEU A 161 -3.29 -3.12 -28.35
N LEU A 162 -2.65 -2.00 -28.67
CA LEU A 162 -2.87 -1.24 -29.88
C LEU A 162 -2.00 -1.73 -31.07
N GLY A 163 -1.21 -2.80 -30.87
CA GLY A 163 -0.34 -3.36 -31.90
C GLY A 163 0.87 -2.49 -32.25
N GLN A 164 1.25 -1.59 -31.34
CA GLN A 164 2.39 -0.68 -31.50
C GLN A 164 3.65 -1.32 -30.89
N ALA A 165 4.81 -1.03 -31.47
CA ALA A 165 6.08 -1.44 -30.91
C ALA A 165 6.64 -0.35 -29.99
N GLU A 166 6.91 -0.67 -28.75
CA GLU A 166 7.43 0.25 -27.73
C GLU A 166 8.64 1.06 -28.21
N LYS A 167 9.60 0.42 -28.90
CA LYS A 167 10.80 1.05 -29.45
C LYS A 167 10.56 2.23 -30.40
N ASP A 168 9.34 2.40 -30.91
CA ASP A 168 8.95 3.50 -31.78
C ASP A 168 8.56 4.76 -30.99
N TYR A 169 8.52 4.67 -29.67
CA TYR A 169 8.09 5.73 -28.75
C TYR A 169 9.21 6.10 -27.79
N THR A 170 9.17 7.33 -27.28
CA THR A 170 10.15 7.82 -26.29
C THR A 170 9.43 8.12 -24.99
N PHE A 171 9.53 7.22 -24.02
CA PHE A 171 9.15 7.48 -22.65
C PHE A 171 10.29 8.21 -21.95
N SER A 172 9.98 9.20 -21.13
CA SER A 172 10.99 10.07 -20.47
C SER A 172 10.62 10.25 -19.01
N SER A 173 11.54 9.95 -18.11
CA SER A 173 11.30 10.04 -16.68
C SER A 173 10.97 11.46 -16.24
N MET A 174 9.86 11.60 -15.52
CA MET A 174 9.45 12.81 -14.85
C MET A 174 8.56 12.45 -13.66
N ASP A 175 8.75 13.14 -12.54
CA ASP A 175 7.86 13.03 -11.40
C ASP A 175 6.41 13.33 -11.82
N PRO A 176 5.41 12.56 -11.37
CA PRO A 176 4.02 12.70 -11.83
C PRO A 176 3.41 14.06 -11.54
N GLY A 177 3.71 14.63 -10.36
CA GLY A 177 3.25 15.97 -10.01
C GLY A 177 3.89 17.04 -10.87
N ALA A 178 5.20 16.92 -11.14
CA ALA A 178 5.91 17.82 -12.02
C ALA A 178 5.40 17.72 -13.47
N ALA A 179 5.13 16.51 -13.98
CA ALA A 179 4.56 16.28 -15.29
C ALA A 179 3.16 16.90 -15.43
N ALA A 180 2.30 16.71 -14.43
CA ALA A 180 0.96 17.30 -14.37
C ALA A 180 1.03 18.84 -14.35
N ILE A 181 1.86 19.42 -13.49
CA ILE A 181 2.05 20.88 -13.40
C ILE A 181 2.54 21.44 -14.74
N ALA A 182 3.53 20.81 -15.38
CA ALA A 182 4.07 21.26 -16.66
C ALA A 182 3.02 21.22 -17.77
N MET A 183 2.19 20.16 -17.82
CA MET A 183 1.07 20.08 -18.77
C MET A 183 0.00 21.13 -18.46
N GLN A 184 -0.38 21.33 -17.19
CA GLN A 184 -1.33 22.35 -16.77
C GLN A 184 -0.89 23.77 -17.13
N GLN A 185 0.43 24.04 -17.11
CA GLN A 185 1.03 25.30 -17.53
C GLN A 185 1.10 25.48 -19.05
N GLY A 186 0.76 24.47 -19.83
CA GLY A 186 0.76 24.54 -21.30
C GLY A 186 2.16 24.62 -21.92
N LYS A 187 3.18 24.02 -21.29
CA LYS A 187 4.53 23.97 -21.87
C LYS A 187 4.51 23.19 -23.18
N ALA A 188 5.08 23.76 -24.23
CA ALA A 188 4.98 23.24 -25.60
C ALA A 188 5.53 21.82 -25.77
N GLU A 189 6.54 21.45 -24.99
CA GLU A 189 7.13 20.10 -24.97
C GLU A 189 6.31 19.06 -24.21
N GLN A 190 5.35 19.51 -23.38
CA GLN A 190 4.52 18.64 -22.53
C GLN A 190 3.18 18.33 -23.21
N GLN A 191 3.26 17.63 -24.36
CA GLN A 191 2.07 17.27 -25.13
C GLN A 191 1.47 15.92 -24.72
N ALA A 192 2.22 15.09 -24.01
CA ALA A 192 1.79 13.78 -23.52
C ALA A 192 2.43 13.48 -22.16
N ILE A 193 1.61 13.04 -21.20
CA ILE A 193 2.05 12.56 -19.90
C ILE A 193 1.33 11.27 -19.54
N VAL A 194 1.97 10.41 -18.73
CA VAL A 194 1.33 9.24 -18.11
C VAL A 194 1.46 9.40 -16.63
N VAL A 195 0.31 9.54 -15.97
CA VAL A 195 0.21 9.85 -14.55
C VAL A 195 -0.99 9.13 -13.96
N TRP A 196 -1.10 9.16 -12.63
CA TRP A 196 -2.22 8.60 -11.88
C TRP A 196 -3.00 9.67 -11.11
N ASN A 197 -4.14 9.30 -10.51
CA ASN A 197 -4.90 10.19 -9.64
C ASN A 197 -4.10 10.51 -8.35
N PRO A 198 -4.07 11.80 -7.91
CA PRO A 198 -4.97 12.91 -8.30
C PRO A 198 -4.53 13.69 -9.55
N PHE A 199 -3.38 13.41 -10.14
CA PHE A 199 -2.82 14.19 -11.24
C PHE A 199 -3.65 14.12 -12.52
N VAL A 200 -4.32 12.97 -12.78
CA VAL A 200 -5.24 12.81 -13.92
C VAL A 200 -6.41 13.79 -13.77
N ILE A 201 -7.16 13.70 -12.68
CA ILE A 201 -8.36 14.52 -12.48
C ILE A 201 -8.02 16.02 -12.39
N SER A 202 -6.94 16.38 -11.71
CA SER A 202 -6.53 17.77 -11.55
C SER A 202 -6.07 18.40 -12.89
N THR A 203 -5.44 17.61 -13.76
CA THR A 203 -5.01 18.08 -15.08
C THR A 203 -6.20 18.27 -16.01
N LEU A 204 -7.11 17.30 -16.06
CA LEU A 204 -8.32 17.39 -16.87
C LEU A 204 -9.26 18.52 -16.42
N ALA A 205 -9.31 18.80 -15.10
CA ALA A 205 -10.09 19.93 -14.57
C ALA A 205 -9.52 21.31 -14.92
N LYS A 206 -8.21 21.41 -15.17
CA LYS A 206 -7.53 22.69 -15.46
C LYS A 206 -7.33 22.98 -16.96
N ARG A 207 -7.48 21.98 -17.82
CA ARG A 207 -7.13 22.08 -19.25
C ARG A 207 -8.21 21.43 -20.10
N ASP A 208 -9.09 22.23 -20.71
CA ASP A 208 -10.15 21.77 -21.61
C ASP A 208 -9.63 21.18 -22.92
N ASP A 209 -8.38 21.49 -23.28
CA ASP A 209 -7.72 20.97 -24.49
C ASP A 209 -6.85 19.74 -24.22
N VAL A 210 -6.91 19.19 -23.00
CA VAL A 210 -6.28 17.91 -22.62
C VAL A 210 -7.34 16.82 -22.49
N ARG A 211 -7.01 15.63 -22.96
CA ARG A 211 -7.89 14.47 -22.90
C ARG A 211 -7.14 13.19 -22.59
N VAL A 212 -7.84 12.17 -22.15
CA VAL A 212 -7.32 10.81 -22.04
C VAL A 212 -7.17 10.22 -23.44
N LEU A 213 -5.97 9.73 -23.77
CA LEU A 213 -5.71 8.95 -24.98
C LEU A 213 -6.03 7.47 -24.78
N PHE A 214 -5.54 6.91 -23.69
CA PHE A 214 -5.86 5.58 -23.16
C PHE A 214 -5.56 5.54 -21.65
N ASP A 215 -6.06 4.53 -20.96
CA ASP A 215 -5.92 4.39 -19.52
C ASP A 215 -5.93 2.92 -19.09
N SER A 216 -5.89 2.70 -17.78
CA SER A 216 -5.87 1.38 -17.15
C SER A 216 -7.18 0.57 -17.30
N THR A 217 -8.27 1.17 -17.84
CA THR A 217 -9.49 0.38 -18.16
C THR A 217 -9.23 -0.68 -19.23
N LYS A 218 -8.19 -0.52 -20.03
CA LYS A 218 -7.79 -1.46 -21.09
C LYS A 218 -6.96 -2.64 -20.56
N ILE A 219 -6.44 -2.53 -19.35
CA ILE A 219 -5.63 -3.53 -18.67
C ILE A 219 -6.21 -3.87 -17.28
N PRO A 220 -7.49 -4.31 -17.22
CA PRO A 220 -8.19 -4.49 -15.96
C PRO A 220 -7.46 -5.50 -15.05
N ASN A 221 -7.35 -5.17 -13.77
CA ASN A 221 -6.66 -5.94 -12.72
C ASN A 221 -5.15 -6.16 -12.97
N GLU A 222 -4.51 -5.47 -13.91
CA GLU A 222 -3.05 -5.58 -14.09
C GLU A 222 -2.28 -4.65 -13.13
N ILE A 223 -2.85 -3.53 -12.71
CA ILE A 223 -2.31 -2.64 -11.67
C ILE A 223 -3.13 -2.87 -10.40
N ILE A 224 -2.52 -3.50 -9.41
CA ILE A 224 -3.16 -3.85 -8.15
C ILE A 224 -2.45 -3.09 -7.03
N ASP A 225 -3.21 -2.30 -6.29
CA ASP A 225 -2.78 -1.63 -5.08
C ASP A 225 -2.93 -2.57 -3.89
N SER A 226 -2.00 -2.53 -2.95
CA SER A 226 -1.97 -3.52 -1.88
C SER A 226 -1.26 -3.04 -0.62
N VAL A 227 -1.42 -3.82 0.45
CA VAL A 227 -0.52 -3.80 1.60
C VAL A 227 0.35 -5.04 1.56
N VAL A 228 1.66 -4.82 1.59
CA VAL A 228 2.67 -5.86 1.71
C VAL A 228 3.36 -5.74 3.06
N VAL A 229 3.37 -6.83 3.82
CA VAL A 229 4.11 -6.96 5.08
C VAL A 229 5.41 -7.72 4.79
N SER A 230 6.54 -7.27 5.36
CA SER A 230 7.78 -8.01 5.18
C SER A 230 7.69 -9.40 5.82
N LYS A 231 8.29 -10.39 5.17
CA LYS A 231 8.33 -11.76 5.72
C LYS A 231 8.94 -11.78 7.12
N GLU A 232 10.03 -11.02 7.32
CA GLU A 232 10.67 -10.85 8.63
C GLU A 232 9.70 -10.34 9.71
N SER A 233 8.88 -9.33 9.39
CA SER A 233 7.93 -8.76 10.35
C SER A 233 6.77 -9.71 10.66
N LEU A 234 6.33 -10.53 9.70
CA LEU A 234 5.34 -11.57 9.96
C LEU A 234 5.85 -12.69 10.88
N GLU A 235 7.16 -12.93 10.92
CA GLU A 235 7.81 -13.94 11.79
C GLU A 235 8.03 -13.44 13.22
N LYS A 236 7.89 -12.13 13.49
CA LYS A 236 7.98 -11.54 14.83
C LYS A 236 6.72 -11.87 15.66
N GLU A 237 6.86 -11.88 17.01
CA GLU A 237 5.71 -11.96 17.92
C GLU A 237 4.74 -10.80 17.61
N GLY A 238 3.47 -11.12 17.33
CA GLY A 238 2.46 -10.14 16.94
C GLY A 238 2.38 -9.82 15.44
N GLY A 239 3.31 -10.31 14.59
CA GLY A 239 3.33 -9.98 13.16
C GLY A 239 2.08 -10.43 12.40
N GLU A 240 1.54 -11.60 12.72
CA GLU A 240 0.26 -12.06 12.17
C GLU A 240 -0.91 -11.19 12.64
N ALA A 241 -0.94 -10.84 13.92
CA ALA A 241 -1.97 -9.98 14.50
C ALA A 241 -1.92 -8.57 13.88
N PHE A 242 -0.72 -8.03 13.63
CA PHE A 242 -0.54 -6.77 12.90
C PHE A 242 -1.13 -6.82 11.49
N ALA A 243 -0.82 -7.85 10.71
CA ALA A 243 -1.40 -8.00 9.37
C ALA A 243 -2.93 -8.06 9.43
N CYS A 244 -3.49 -8.81 10.40
CA CYS A 244 -4.93 -8.88 10.61
C CYS A 244 -5.54 -7.53 11.05
N ALA A 245 -4.87 -6.78 11.92
CA ALA A 245 -5.33 -5.46 12.37
C ALA A 245 -5.39 -4.45 11.20
N VAL A 246 -4.36 -4.42 10.35
CA VAL A 246 -4.33 -3.59 9.14
C VAL A 246 -5.48 -3.94 8.19
N ILE A 247 -5.73 -5.23 7.96
CA ILE A 247 -6.84 -5.71 7.12
C ILE A 247 -8.20 -5.34 7.72
N ASP A 248 -8.37 -5.51 9.03
CA ASP A 248 -9.61 -5.18 9.74
C ASP A 248 -9.91 -3.68 9.67
N ALA A 249 -8.92 -2.82 9.89
CA ALA A 249 -9.05 -1.38 9.76
C ALA A 249 -9.50 -0.97 8.34
N PHE A 250 -8.87 -1.53 7.31
CA PHE A 250 -9.24 -1.29 5.91
C PHE A 250 -10.71 -1.64 5.63
N TYR A 251 -11.17 -2.81 6.04
CA TYR A 251 -12.55 -3.23 5.79
C TYR A 251 -13.57 -2.49 6.64
N GLN A 252 -13.22 -2.00 7.83
CA GLN A 252 -14.11 -1.14 8.62
C GLN A 252 -14.36 0.20 7.93
N VAL A 253 -13.34 0.85 7.38
CA VAL A 253 -13.53 2.08 6.59
C VAL A 253 -14.34 1.79 5.32
N ASN A 254 -14.07 0.67 4.63
CA ASN A 254 -14.86 0.30 3.45
C ASN A 254 -16.33 0.00 3.78
N ALA A 255 -16.62 -0.56 4.94
CA ALA A 255 -17.99 -0.72 5.42
C ALA A 255 -18.66 0.65 5.64
N ALA A 256 -17.93 1.65 6.17
CA ALA A 256 -18.43 3.01 6.30
C ALA A 256 -18.68 3.70 4.93
N ILE A 257 -17.86 3.41 3.90
CA ILE A 257 -18.11 3.85 2.52
C ILE A 257 -19.38 3.20 1.94
N ALA A 258 -19.64 1.95 2.29
CA ALA A 258 -20.80 1.21 1.80
C ALA A 258 -22.12 1.60 2.50
N ASP A 259 -22.07 2.11 3.73
CA ASP A 259 -23.23 2.55 4.49
C ASP A 259 -23.69 3.95 4.02
N PRO A 260 -24.91 4.08 3.49
CA PRO A 260 -25.44 5.39 3.07
C PRO A 260 -25.43 6.48 4.14
N ALA A 261 -25.47 6.11 5.43
CA ALA A 261 -25.47 7.07 6.52
C ALA A 261 -24.11 7.72 6.76
N SER A 262 -23.00 7.02 6.51
CA SER A 262 -21.61 7.48 6.72
C SER A 262 -20.82 7.70 5.44
N ARG A 263 -21.35 7.25 4.29
CA ARG A 263 -20.64 7.30 2.99
C ARG A 263 -20.03 8.67 2.67
N ASN A 264 -20.86 9.71 2.69
CA ASN A 264 -20.41 11.04 2.27
C ASN A 264 -19.31 11.58 3.21
N ASP A 265 -19.48 11.44 4.51
CA ASP A 265 -18.50 11.90 5.50
C ASP A 265 -17.18 11.11 5.35
N THR A 266 -17.27 9.79 5.09
CA THR A 266 -16.09 8.96 4.87
C THR A 266 -15.38 9.33 3.57
N LEU A 267 -16.10 9.58 2.48
CA LEU A 267 -15.50 10.02 1.21
C LEU A 267 -14.88 11.41 1.31
N ILE A 268 -15.48 12.35 2.07
CA ILE A 268 -14.89 13.65 2.36
C ILE A 268 -13.57 13.46 3.13
N ALA A 269 -13.57 12.62 4.17
CA ALA A 269 -12.35 12.34 4.93
C ALA A 269 -11.24 11.70 4.08
N ILE A 270 -11.58 10.79 3.16
CA ILE A 270 -10.62 10.24 2.19
C ILE A 270 -10.12 11.35 1.26
N GLY A 271 -11.02 12.19 0.74
CA GLY A 271 -10.68 13.31 -0.14
C GLY A 271 -9.73 14.31 0.51
N GLU A 272 -9.90 14.60 1.80
CA GLU A 272 -9.01 15.45 2.60
C GLU A 272 -7.61 14.84 2.74
N LYS A 273 -7.53 13.52 2.92
CA LYS A 273 -6.27 12.76 2.98
C LYS A 273 -5.67 12.50 1.62
N PHE A 274 -6.47 12.53 0.57
CA PHE A 274 -6.10 12.35 -0.81
C PHE A 274 -6.17 13.68 -1.57
N ALA A 275 -5.14 14.50 -1.48
CA ALA A 275 -4.96 15.73 -2.24
C ALA A 275 -6.07 16.80 -2.09
N ASN A 276 -6.83 16.82 -1.00
CA ASN A 276 -7.91 17.80 -0.74
C ASN A 276 -8.94 17.91 -1.87
N VAL A 277 -9.35 16.79 -2.45
CA VAL A 277 -10.37 16.75 -3.51
C VAL A 277 -11.78 16.87 -2.93
N SER A 278 -12.69 17.45 -3.73
CA SER A 278 -14.11 17.59 -3.35
C SER A 278 -14.81 16.23 -3.27
N LEU A 279 -15.98 16.18 -2.60
CA LEU A 279 -16.84 14.99 -2.58
C LEU A 279 -17.22 14.56 -4.01
N GLU A 280 -17.56 15.52 -4.89
CA GLU A 280 -17.92 15.21 -6.29
C GLU A 280 -16.74 14.54 -7.03
N ASP A 281 -15.53 15.01 -6.80
CA ASP A 281 -14.35 14.42 -7.43
C ASP A 281 -13.98 13.08 -6.79
N MET A 282 -14.18 12.92 -5.45
CA MET A 282 -13.99 11.64 -4.77
C MET A 282 -14.94 10.55 -5.30
N GLU A 283 -16.19 10.88 -5.64
CA GLU A 283 -17.11 9.95 -6.27
C GLU A 283 -16.58 9.44 -7.64
N LYS A 284 -15.93 10.31 -8.42
CA LYS A 284 -15.26 9.92 -9.69
C LYS A 284 -14.01 9.07 -9.40
N VAL A 285 -13.21 9.49 -8.42
CA VAL A 285 -11.99 8.77 -8.02
C VAL A 285 -12.29 7.34 -7.58
N VAL A 286 -13.32 7.12 -6.76
CA VAL A 286 -13.73 5.78 -6.32
C VAL A 286 -14.20 4.89 -7.48
N GLN A 287 -14.77 5.47 -8.54
CA GLN A 287 -15.12 4.72 -9.75
C GLN A 287 -13.88 4.31 -10.57
N GLN A 288 -12.85 5.16 -10.57
CA GLN A 288 -11.58 4.92 -11.29
C GLN A 288 -10.59 4.09 -10.49
N THR A 289 -10.74 4.09 -9.15
CA THR A 289 -9.96 3.26 -8.22
C THR A 289 -10.90 2.20 -7.66
N LYS A 290 -10.98 1.07 -8.33
CA LYS A 290 -11.92 0.01 -7.96
C LYS A 290 -11.43 -0.72 -6.71
N PHE A 291 -11.98 -0.35 -5.54
CA PHE A 291 -11.65 -0.98 -4.27
C PHE A 291 -12.09 -2.46 -4.22
N TYR A 292 -11.28 -3.28 -3.57
CA TYR A 292 -11.70 -4.60 -3.08
C TYR A 292 -12.38 -4.39 -1.72
N SER A 293 -13.61 -3.92 -1.74
CA SER A 293 -14.31 -3.34 -0.59
C SER A 293 -14.73 -4.37 0.45
N THR A 294 -14.73 -5.65 0.10
CA THR A 294 -15.12 -6.74 0.99
C THR A 294 -14.00 -7.79 1.12
N PRO A 295 -13.93 -8.50 2.27
CA PRO A 295 -12.99 -9.61 2.44
C PRO A 295 -13.14 -10.70 1.37
N ASP A 296 -14.33 -10.92 0.85
CA ASP A 296 -14.56 -11.92 -0.20
C ASP A 296 -13.95 -11.49 -1.53
N GLU A 297 -14.06 -10.22 -1.91
CA GLU A 297 -13.42 -9.67 -3.12
C GLU A 297 -11.90 -9.76 -3.05
N GLY A 298 -11.31 -9.33 -1.93
CA GLY A 298 -9.86 -9.41 -1.72
C GLY A 298 -9.34 -10.85 -1.74
N ALA A 299 -10.03 -11.76 -1.05
CA ALA A 299 -9.66 -13.18 -1.05
C ALA A 299 -9.83 -13.81 -2.44
N ALA A 300 -10.87 -13.45 -3.19
CA ALA A 300 -11.11 -13.96 -4.54
C ALA A 300 -10.00 -13.56 -5.50
N LEU A 301 -9.47 -12.34 -5.43
CA LEU A 301 -8.31 -11.95 -6.23
C LEU A 301 -7.10 -12.82 -5.89
N LEU A 302 -6.77 -12.97 -4.60
CA LEU A 302 -5.55 -13.68 -4.17
C LEU A 302 -5.61 -15.20 -4.42
N THR A 303 -6.80 -15.76 -4.62
CA THR A 303 -7.03 -17.18 -4.92
C THR A 303 -7.33 -17.47 -6.39
N GLY A 304 -7.54 -16.42 -7.19
CA GLY A 304 -7.96 -16.54 -8.58
C GLY A 304 -6.85 -17.00 -9.53
N ASP A 305 -7.21 -17.78 -10.53
CA ASP A 305 -6.28 -18.30 -11.57
C ASP A 305 -5.72 -17.19 -12.50
N GLU A 306 -6.31 -16.00 -12.49
CA GLU A 306 -5.85 -14.88 -13.31
C GLU A 306 -4.65 -14.15 -12.68
N LEU A 307 -4.56 -14.07 -11.34
CA LEU A 307 -3.46 -13.40 -10.68
C LEU A 307 -2.06 -13.93 -11.08
N PRO A 308 -1.82 -15.25 -11.13
CA PRO A 308 -0.54 -15.78 -11.63
C PRO A 308 -0.23 -15.36 -13.07
N LYS A 309 -1.20 -15.28 -13.94
CA LYS A 309 -1.02 -14.86 -15.35
C LYS A 309 -0.68 -13.36 -15.44
N ILE A 310 -1.39 -12.54 -14.66
CA ILE A 310 -1.12 -11.10 -14.53
C ILE A 310 0.31 -10.89 -14.03
N MET A 311 0.65 -11.52 -12.91
CA MET A 311 1.98 -11.37 -12.32
C MET A 311 3.10 -11.92 -13.23
N GLY A 312 2.83 -12.94 -14.05
CA GLY A 312 3.76 -13.38 -15.07
C GLY A 312 4.12 -12.26 -16.06
N ARG A 313 3.12 -11.54 -16.59
CA ARG A 313 3.33 -10.39 -17.49
C ARG A 313 4.07 -9.24 -16.79
N VAL A 314 3.68 -8.92 -15.56
CA VAL A 314 4.31 -7.86 -14.77
C VAL A 314 5.79 -8.18 -14.49
N VAL A 315 6.12 -9.43 -14.13
CA VAL A 315 7.51 -9.86 -13.92
C VAL A 315 8.31 -9.82 -15.23
N ASP A 316 7.71 -10.21 -16.36
CA ASP A 316 8.35 -10.15 -17.67
C ASP A 316 8.68 -8.70 -18.06
N PHE A 317 7.75 -7.78 -17.82
CA PHE A 317 7.97 -6.34 -18.02
C PHE A 317 9.12 -5.84 -17.12
N CYS A 318 9.08 -6.11 -15.83
CA CYS A 318 10.11 -5.66 -14.88
C CYS A 318 11.50 -6.18 -15.26
N ALA A 319 11.59 -7.41 -15.74
CA ALA A 319 12.86 -7.99 -16.18
C ALA A 319 13.36 -7.35 -17.50
N SER A 320 12.47 -7.08 -18.46
CA SER A 320 12.85 -6.48 -19.75
C SER A 320 13.24 -5.00 -19.61
N HIS A 321 12.72 -4.28 -18.60
CA HIS A 321 13.00 -2.86 -18.34
C HIS A 321 14.09 -2.65 -17.27
N GLY A 322 14.74 -3.71 -16.81
CA GLY A 322 15.83 -3.60 -15.83
C GLY A 322 15.37 -3.03 -14.47
N ILE A 323 14.09 -3.29 -14.10
CA ILE A 323 13.54 -2.98 -12.77
C ILE A 323 14.02 -4.02 -11.77
N VAL A 324 14.14 -5.27 -12.23
CA VAL A 324 14.70 -6.36 -11.45
C VAL A 324 15.90 -6.96 -12.18
N GLU A 325 16.96 -7.31 -11.43
CA GLU A 325 18.15 -7.96 -12.01
C GLU A 325 17.86 -9.42 -12.43
N SER A 326 16.98 -10.09 -11.70
CA SER A 326 16.50 -11.43 -11.98
C SER A 326 15.02 -11.53 -11.61
N LYS A 327 14.29 -12.39 -12.31
CA LYS A 327 12.86 -12.59 -12.03
C LYS A 327 12.69 -13.11 -10.60
N PRO A 328 11.97 -12.37 -9.71
CA PRO A 328 11.72 -12.83 -8.34
C PRO A 328 10.82 -14.07 -8.34
N THR A 329 11.01 -14.93 -7.34
CA THR A 329 10.12 -16.06 -7.12
C THR A 329 8.78 -15.58 -6.56
N LEU A 330 7.69 -15.99 -7.20
CA LEU A 330 6.34 -15.69 -6.75
C LEU A 330 5.72 -16.91 -6.06
N GLY A 331 4.96 -16.66 -4.99
CA GLY A 331 4.24 -17.68 -4.25
C GLY A 331 2.76 -17.35 -4.13
N TYR A 332 1.89 -18.35 -4.16
CA TYR A 332 0.45 -18.21 -4.06
C TYR A 332 -0.07 -19.11 -2.95
N GLY A 333 -0.79 -18.51 -1.99
CA GLY A 333 -1.27 -19.18 -0.78
C GLY A 333 -0.40 -18.93 0.45
N ASP A 334 -0.57 -19.76 1.47
CA ASP A 334 0.12 -19.62 2.75
C ASP A 334 1.63 -19.96 2.68
N ALA A 335 2.33 -19.70 3.80
CA ALA A 335 3.77 -19.95 3.90
C ALA A 335 4.16 -21.42 3.69
N ALA A 336 3.28 -22.37 3.99
CA ALA A 336 3.57 -23.80 3.80
C ALA A 336 3.62 -24.18 2.32
N LYS A 337 2.82 -23.47 1.47
CA LYS A 337 2.80 -23.69 0.02
C LYS A 337 3.96 -23.02 -0.70
N SER A 338 4.41 -21.86 -0.21
CA SER A 338 5.41 -21.04 -0.89
C SER A 338 6.40 -20.40 0.12
N PRO A 339 7.21 -21.21 0.84
CA PRO A 339 8.07 -20.72 1.92
C PRO A 339 9.19 -19.81 1.43
N ASP A 340 9.70 -20.03 0.21
CA ASP A 340 10.88 -19.34 -0.34
C ASP A 340 10.52 -18.27 -1.39
N ALA A 341 9.23 -17.89 -1.49
CA ALA A 341 8.81 -16.85 -2.41
C ALA A 341 9.39 -15.50 -1.98
N ALA A 342 9.94 -14.75 -2.94
CA ALA A 342 10.34 -13.35 -2.73
C ALA A 342 9.11 -12.44 -2.55
N VAL A 343 8.05 -12.71 -3.32
CA VAL A 343 6.73 -12.11 -3.12
C VAL A 343 5.69 -13.21 -3.00
N ARG A 344 4.95 -13.24 -1.90
CA ARG A 344 3.86 -14.19 -1.67
C ARG A 344 2.51 -13.47 -1.62
N PHE A 345 1.53 -14.03 -2.29
CA PHE A 345 0.13 -13.58 -2.31
C PHE A 345 -0.68 -14.51 -1.40
N ASP A 346 -1.01 -14.04 -0.19
CA ASP A 346 -1.52 -14.90 0.88
C ASP A 346 -2.92 -14.49 1.34
N PRO A 347 -3.97 -15.22 0.93
CA PRO A 347 -5.36 -14.94 1.34
C PRO A 347 -5.66 -15.34 2.79
N SER A 348 -4.79 -16.08 3.48
CA SER A 348 -5.07 -16.64 4.80
C SER A 348 -5.30 -15.57 5.86
N PHE A 349 -4.64 -14.41 5.75
CA PHE A 349 -4.82 -13.28 6.66
C PHE A 349 -6.23 -12.68 6.56
N ILE A 350 -6.76 -12.52 5.34
CA ILE A 350 -8.14 -12.06 5.13
C ILE A 350 -9.12 -13.07 5.73
N GLN A 351 -8.86 -14.37 5.58
CA GLN A 351 -9.71 -15.43 6.15
C GLN A 351 -9.70 -15.41 7.68
N LYS A 352 -8.54 -15.11 8.30
CA LYS A 352 -8.42 -14.95 9.76
C LYS A 352 -9.21 -13.74 10.26
N VAL A 353 -9.18 -12.62 9.54
CA VAL A 353 -9.99 -11.44 9.89
C VAL A 353 -11.47 -11.75 9.87
N LYS A 354 -11.95 -12.52 8.88
CA LYS A 354 -13.35 -12.99 8.82
C LYS A 354 -13.72 -13.89 10.01
N ALA A 355 -12.80 -14.68 10.51
CA ALA A 355 -13.01 -15.55 11.66
C ALA A 355 -12.92 -14.81 13.01
N GLY A 356 -12.29 -13.63 13.03
CA GLY A 356 -11.94 -12.88 14.24
C GLY A 356 -10.72 -13.41 14.96
N PRO A 357 -10.17 -12.67 15.95
CA PRO A 357 -9.02 -13.11 16.73
C PRO A 357 -9.31 -14.40 17.50
N ALA A 358 -8.30 -15.24 17.62
CA ALA A 358 -8.39 -16.44 18.45
C ALA A 358 -8.69 -16.03 19.91
N LYS A 359 -9.66 -16.71 20.54
CA LYS A 359 -10.06 -16.46 21.94
C LYS A 359 -9.00 -16.93 22.91
#